data_63840be907caca92a15a80480512eaba
#
_entry.id   63840be907caca92a15a80480512eaba
#
_cell.length_a   1.000
_cell.length_b   1.000
_cell.length_c   1.000
_cell.angle_alpha   90.00
_cell.angle_beta   90.00
_cell.angle_gamma   90.00
#
_symmetry.space_group_name_H-M   'P 1'
#
loop_
_entity.id
_entity.type
_entity.pdbx_description
1 polymer ?
#
loop_
_entity_poly.entity_id
_entity_poly.type
_entity_poly.pdbx_seq_one_letter_code
_entity_poly.pdbx_strand_id
1 'polypeptide(L)'
;MFQIGKTVVSNVVFDHAFCCDLSKCKGACCVEGDSGAPLMPSEVKTLRDIQPNIRPYLSPEGISAIESQGHFVIDDDEEYTTPLVAKKECAYVVFDSGVAKCGIEKAYEAGAIDWPKPISCHLYPIRVTKYSDFDALNVHHWKVCEPACNLGQELKLPVFRFLKNGLERAYGKEWVDEAE
;
A
#
# COMPACT_ATOMS: atom_id res chain seq x y z
N MET A 1 0.92 -23.41 3.57
CA MET A 1 1.65 -22.58 2.58
C MET A 1 1.44 -23.20 1.22
N PHE A 2 1.17 -22.36 0.22
CA PHE A 2 0.99 -22.76 -1.16
C PHE A 2 2.11 -22.14 -1.99
N GLN A 3 2.54 -22.84 -3.03
CA GLN A 3 3.47 -22.30 -4.01
C GLN A 3 2.71 -22.06 -5.32
N ILE A 4 2.81 -20.85 -5.84
CA ILE A 4 2.23 -20.45 -7.12
C ILE A 4 3.35 -19.80 -7.93
N GLY A 5 3.81 -20.47 -8.97
CA GLY A 5 4.97 -20.02 -9.73
C GLY A 5 6.20 -19.78 -8.84
N LYS A 6 6.70 -18.54 -8.83
CA LYS A 6 7.81 -18.08 -7.97
C LYS A 6 7.35 -17.41 -6.68
N THR A 7 6.16 -17.70 -6.19
CA THR A 7 5.66 -17.15 -4.93
C THR A 7 5.33 -18.26 -3.94
N VAL A 8 5.62 -18.02 -2.66
CA VAL A 8 5.20 -18.87 -1.54
C VAL A 8 4.19 -18.07 -0.72
N VAL A 9 2.95 -18.55 -0.68
CA VAL A 9 1.82 -17.84 -0.09
C VAL A 9 1.41 -18.52 1.22
N SER A 10 1.35 -17.75 2.30
CA SER A 10 0.84 -18.23 3.59
C SER A 10 -0.66 -18.54 3.49
N ASN A 11 -1.11 -19.64 4.15
CA ASN A 11 -2.54 -19.96 4.25
C ASN A 11 -3.35 -18.79 4.82
N VAL A 12 -2.75 -18.00 5.70
CA VAL A 12 -3.39 -16.82 6.30
C VAL A 12 -3.91 -15.83 5.26
N VAL A 13 -3.28 -15.75 4.07
CA VAL A 13 -3.74 -14.90 2.97
C VAL A 13 -5.13 -15.31 2.47
N PHE A 14 -5.47 -16.60 2.55
CA PHE A 14 -6.77 -17.14 2.13
C PHE A 14 -7.79 -17.22 3.25
N ASP A 15 -7.33 -17.39 4.49
CA ASP A 15 -8.20 -17.64 5.65
C ASP A 15 -8.50 -16.37 6.45
N HIS A 16 -7.61 -15.38 6.44
CA HIS A 16 -7.75 -14.16 7.24
C HIS A 16 -8.81 -13.24 6.64
N ALA A 17 -9.86 -12.97 7.39
CA ALA A 17 -10.92 -12.07 6.99
C ALA A 17 -10.47 -10.61 7.13
N PHE A 18 -10.68 -9.80 6.07
CA PHE A 18 -10.25 -8.40 6.04
C PHE A 18 -11.05 -7.57 5.05
N CYS A 19 -11.49 -6.39 5.49
CA CYS A 19 -12.06 -5.35 4.63
C CYS A 19 -11.80 -3.99 5.28
N CYS A 20 -11.10 -3.07 4.62
CA CYS A 20 -10.81 -1.76 5.17
C CYS A 20 -12.07 -1.04 5.65
N ASP A 21 -12.07 -0.57 6.91
CA ASP A 21 -13.12 0.26 7.50
C ASP A 21 -12.55 1.64 7.82
N LEU A 22 -12.47 2.49 6.79
CA LEU A 22 -11.96 3.86 6.91
C LEU A 22 -12.83 4.73 7.84
N SER A 23 -14.09 4.35 8.05
CA SER A 23 -14.97 5.06 9.00
C SER A 23 -14.47 4.95 10.44
N LYS A 24 -13.80 3.84 10.76
CA LYS A 24 -13.25 3.53 12.09
C LYS A 24 -11.75 3.80 12.19
N CYS A 25 -10.94 3.23 11.29
CA CYS A 25 -9.47 3.36 11.36
C CYS A 25 -8.94 4.71 10.86
N LYS A 26 -9.77 5.51 10.15
CA LYS A 26 -9.40 6.84 9.63
C LYS A 26 -8.16 6.84 8.74
N GLY A 27 -7.79 5.70 8.15
CA GLY A 27 -6.60 5.59 7.31
C GLY A 27 -5.29 5.56 8.11
N ALA A 28 -5.31 5.06 9.33
CA ALA A 28 -4.17 5.04 10.25
C ALA A 28 -2.91 4.40 9.65
N CYS A 29 -3.02 3.44 8.74
CA CYS A 29 -1.87 2.81 8.06
C CYS A 29 -1.04 3.79 7.20
N CYS A 30 -1.57 4.96 6.87
CA CYS A 30 -0.85 6.02 6.17
C CYS A 30 -0.22 7.06 7.11
N VAL A 31 -0.52 6.98 8.42
CA VAL A 31 -0.13 7.95 9.45
C VAL A 31 0.80 7.33 10.49
N GLU A 32 0.53 6.07 10.83
CA GLU A 32 1.28 5.30 11.81
C GLU A 32 2.46 4.58 11.15
N GLY A 33 3.53 4.36 11.88
CA GLY A 33 4.72 3.63 11.46
C GLY A 33 6.00 4.44 11.55
N ASP A 34 7.13 3.76 11.55
CA ASP A 34 8.46 4.35 11.75
C ASP A 34 9.10 4.76 10.41
N SER A 35 8.62 4.23 9.29
CA SER A 35 9.09 4.56 7.94
C SER A 35 7.91 4.76 6.96
N GLY A 36 8.22 5.29 5.77
CA GLY A 36 7.27 5.43 4.67
C GLY A 36 6.88 4.09 4.04
N ALA A 37 6.00 4.14 3.06
CA ALA A 37 5.61 2.94 2.31
C ALA A 37 6.80 2.41 1.49
N PRO A 38 7.15 1.11 1.58
CA PRO A 38 8.19 0.51 0.76
C PRO A 38 7.90 0.67 -0.74
N LEU A 39 8.95 0.96 -1.51
CA LEU A 39 8.88 1.21 -2.95
C LEU A 39 9.76 0.23 -3.71
N MET A 40 9.27 -0.26 -4.83
CA MET A 40 10.12 -0.95 -5.79
C MET A 40 11.02 0.06 -6.54
N PRO A 41 12.21 -0.33 -7.00
CA PRO A 41 13.07 0.57 -7.80
C PRO A 41 12.36 1.18 -9.03
N SER A 42 11.46 0.44 -9.66
CA SER A 42 10.64 0.94 -10.78
C SER A 42 9.64 2.02 -10.35
N GLU A 43 9.13 1.94 -9.12
CA GLU A 43 8.17 2.90 -8.58
C GLU A 43 8.81 4.25 -8.21
N VAL A 44 10.09 4.24 -7.86
CA VAL A 44 10.89 5.47 -7.65
C VAL A 44 10.88 6.36 -8.88
N LYS A 45 11.07 5.76 -10.07
CA LYS A 45 10.99 6.50 -11.34
C LYS A 45 9.57 6.99 -11.59
N THR A 46 8.58 6.13 -11.40
CA THR A 46 7.17 6.47 -11.59
C THR A 46 6.77 7.67 -10.73
N LEU A 47 7.11 7.68 -9.43
CA LEU A 47 6.81 8.79 -8.52
C LEU A 47 7.39 10.13 -8.99
N ARG A 48 8.60 10.11 -9.55
CA ARG A 48 9.22 11.30 -10.13
C ARG A 48 8.46 11.79 -11.36
N ASP A 49 8.11 10.87 -12.26
CA ASP A 49 7.49 11.19 -13.55
C ASP A 49 6.05 11.73 -13.36
N ILE A 50 5.28 11.21 -12.39
CA ILE A 50 3.91 11.64 -12.12
C ILE A 50 3.80 12.87 -11.20
N GLN A 51 4.89 13.31 -10.59
CA GLN A 51 4.88 14.37 -9.59
C GLN A 51 4.13 15.65 -10.02
N PRO A 52 4.31 16.19 -11.22
CA PRO A 52 3.57 17.37 -11.64
C PRO A 52 2.05 17.16 -11.65
N ASN A 53 1.60 15.97 -11.98
CA ASN A 53 0.19 15.60 -12.10
C ASN A 53 -0.47 15.33 -10.75
N ILE A 54 0.28 14.79 -9.78
CA ILE A 54 -0.23 14.50 -8.44
C ILE A 54 -0.16 15.71 -7.50
N ARG A 55 0.69 16.68 -7.77
CA ARG A 55 0.89 17.88 -6.92
C ARG A 55 -0.42 18.57 -6.50
N PRO A 56 -1.43 18.75 -7.37
CA PRO A 56 -2.71 19.36 -6.99
C PRO A 56 -3.53 18.53 -5.99
N TYR A 57 -3.19 17.26 -5.81
CA TYR A 57 -3.87 16.31 -4.93
C TYR A 57 -3.13 16.08 -3.62
N LEU A 58 -2.03 16.80 -3.37
CA LEU A 58 -1.20 16.69 -2.17
C LEU A 58 -1.45 17.85 -1.20
N SER A 59 -1.18 17.63 0.08
CA SER A 59 -1.20 18.69 1.09
C SER A 59 0.03 19.62 0.93
N PRO A 60 -0.05 20.89 1.36
CA PRO A 60 1.11 21.78 1.38
C PRO A 60 2.29 21.21 2.17
N GLU A 61 2.02 20.54 3.29
CA GLU A 61 3.02 19.90 4.14
C GLU A 61 3.70 18.72 3.43
N GLY A 62 2.90 17.89 2.73
CA GLY A 62 3.39 16.79 1.91
C GLY A 62 4.26 17.28 0.75
N ILE A 63 3.84 18.34 0.06
CA ILE A 63 4.63 18.99 -0.99
C ILE A 63 5.97 19.47 -0.44
N SER A 64 5.96 20.18 0.70
CA SER A 64 7.18 20.68 1.34
C SER A 64 8.11 19.54 1.75
N ALA A 65 7.56 18.43 2.27
CA ALA A 65 8.34 17.25 2.62
C ALA A 65 9.01 16.63 1.39
N ILE A 66 8.27 16.50 0.28
CA ILE A 66 8.80 15.97 -0.99
C ILE A 66 9.86 16.91 -1.58
N GLU A 67 9.67 18.21 -1.53
CA GLU A 67 10.65 19.20 -2.02
C GLU A 67 11.96 19.17 -1.22
N SER A 68 11.89 18.90 0.08
CA SER A 68 13.07 18.86 0.97
C SER A 68 13.77 17.50 1.00
N GLN A 69 13.03 16.38 0.89
CA GLN A 69 13.57 15.03 1.06
C GLN A 69 13.72 14.28 -0.27
N GLY A 70 13.03 14.73 -1.33
CA GLY A 70 12.89 14.04 -2.60
C GLY A 70 11.58 13.23 -2.69
N HIS A 71 11.36 12.58 -3.83
CA HIS A 71 10.16 11.77 -4.09
C HIS A 71 10.17 10.44 -3.32
N PHE A 72 11.33 10.05 -2.83
CA PHE A 72 11.58 8.86 -2.03
C PHE A 72 12.76 9.13 -1.09
N VAL A 73 12.89 8.31 -0.07
CA VAL A 73 14.04 8.26 0.82
C VAL A 73 14.57 6.83 0.89
N ILE A 74 15.77 6.66 1.40
CA ILE A 74 16.32 5.34 1.78
C ILE A 74 16.22 5.30 3.30
N ASP A 75 15.55 4.28 3.84
CA ASP A 75 15.37 4.12 5.28
C ASP A 75 16.57 3.41 5.94
N ASP A 76 16.46 3.15 7.24
CA ASP A 76 17.53 2.53 8.03
C ASP A 76 17.79 1.06 7.62
N ASP A 77 16.85 0.41 6.94
CA ASP A 77 16.96 -0.94 6.39
C ASP A 77 17.50 -0.95 4.94
N GLU A 78 17.98 0.21 4.45
CA GLU A 78 18.45 0.41 3.08
C GLU A 78 17.38 0.21 2.00
N GLU A 79 16.10 0.29 2.35
CA GLU A 79 14.98 0.18 1.43
C GLU A 79 14.50 1.55 0.91
N TYR A 80 14.04 1.57 -0.35
CA TYR A 80 13.34 2.75 -0.87
C TYR A 80 11.96 2.86 -0.23
N THR A 81 11.67 4.03 0.36
CA THR A 81 10.38 4.31 0.98
C THR A 81 9.87 5.70 0.60
N THR A 82 8.58 5.95 0.80
CA THR A 82 8.02 7.29 0.64
C THR A 82 8.51 8.20 1.78
N PRO A 83 8.75 9.52 1.51
CA PRO A 83 9.12 10.46 2.56
C PRO A 83 7.99 10.68 3.56
N LEU A 84 8.33 11.13 4.76
CA LEU A 84 7.39 11.44 5.84
C LEU A 84 7.33 12.94 6.12
N VAL A 85 6.16 13.44 6.47
CA VAL A 85 5.97 14.79 7.03
C VAL A 85 6.36 14.75 8.51
N ALA A 86 7.45 15.46 8.87
CA ALA A 86 7.93 15.57 10.25
C ALA A 86 8.04 14.20 10.98
N LYS A 87 8.47 13.16 10.28
CA LYS A 87 8.58 11.77 10.78
C LYS A 87 7.24 11.16 11.29
N LYS A 88 6.14 11.56 10.70
CA LYS A 88 4.80 11.07 11.04
C LYS A 88 4.15 10.45 9.81
N GLU A 89 3.15 11.14 9.25
CA GLU A 89 2.40 10.63 8.09
C GLU A 89 3.23 10.63 6.81
N CYS A 90 2.87 9.73 5.90
CA CYS A 90 3.41 9.69 4.55
C CYS A 90 3.21 11.04 3.83
N ALA A 91 4.23 11.56 3.14
CA ALA A 91 4.16 12.83 2.42
C ALA A 91 3.10 12.87 1.29
N TYR A 92 2.65 11.71 0.84
CA TYR A 92 1.59 11.59 -0.16
C TYR A 92 0.17 11.51 0.45
N VAL A 93 0.03 11.67 1.76
CA VAL A 93 -1.26 11.65 2.45
C VAL A 93 -1.95 13.01 2.36
N VAL A 94 -3.27 12.96 2.23
CA VAL A 94 -4.18 14.09 2.40
C VAL A 94 -5.28 13.71 3.39
N PHE A 95 -5.74 14.67 4.16
CA PHE A 95 -6.83 14.47 5.10
C PHE A 95 -8.14 15.02 4.50
N ASP A 96 -9.14 14.15 4.41
CA ASP A 96 -10.48 14.49 3.98
C ASP A 96 -11.45 14.18 5.12
N SER A 97 -11.99 15.23 5.72
CA SER A 97 -12.91 15.12 6.91
C SER A 97 -12.32 14.26 8.04
N GLY A 98 -11.00 14.39 8.28
CA GLY A 98 -10.28 13.66 9.32
C GLY A 98 -9.91 12.20 8.96
N VAL A 99 -10.11 11.79 7.71
CA VAL A 99 -9.68 10.50 7.19
C VAL A 99 -8.43 10.69 6.33
N ALA A 100 -7.36 9.96 6.65
CA ALA A 100 -6.15 9.95 5.84
C ALA A 100 -6.40 9.14 4.55
N LYS A 101 -6.09 9.72 3.41
CA LYS A 101 -6.23 9.14 2.08
C LYS A 101 -4.94 9.36 1.28
N CYS A 102 -4.67 8.48 0.33
CA CYS A 102 -3.53 8.64 -0.56
C CYS A 102 -3.84 9.70 -1.64
N GLY A 103 -3.04 10.77 -1.72
CA GLY A 103 -3.18 11.79 -2.76
C GLY A 103 -2.85 11.25 -4.17
N ILE A 104 -1.96 10.26 -4.28
CA ILE A 104 -1.68 9.56 -5.53
C ILE A 104 -2.95 8.83 -6.00
N GLU A 105 -3.60 8.08 -5.10
CA GLU A 105 -4.84 7.37 -5.43
C GLU A 105 -5.96 8.34 -5.83
N LYS A 106 -6.08 9.48 -5.15
CA LYS A 106 -7.04 10.53 -5.54
C LYS A 106 -6.76 11.08 -6.94
N ALA A 107 -5.49 11.28 -7.30
CA ALA A 107 -5.12 11.70 -8.65
C ALA A 107 -5.47 10.63 -9.70
N TYR A 108 -5.26 9.36 -9.38
CA TYR A 108 -5.65 8.22 -10.21
C TYR A 108 -7.18 8.16 -10.39
N GLU A 109 -7.94 8.24 -9.32
CA GLU A 109 -9.41 8.25 -9.36
C GLU A 109 -9.99 9.42 -10.16
N ALA A 110 -9.27 10.56 -10.16
CA ALA A 110 -9.61 11.73 -10.95
C ALA A 110 -9.16 11.62 -12.44
N GLY A 111 -8.49 10.53 -12.83
CA GLY A 111 -7.99 10.34 -14.19
C GLY A 111 -6.78 11.22 -14.55
N ALA A 112 -6.10 11.80 -13.56
CA ALA A 112 -4.91 12.62 -13.77
C ALA A 112 -3.63 11.80 -14.05
N ILE A 113 -3.63 10.55 -13.65
CA ILE A 113 -2.54 9.58 -13.83
C ILE A 113 -3.11 8.16 -14.01
N ASP A 114 -2.31 7.25 -14.58
CA ASP A 114 -2.69 5.85 -14.79
C ASP A 114 -2.13 4.88 -13.73
N TRP A 115 -1.44 5.40 -12.73
CA TRP A 115 -0.80 4.60 -11.68
C TRP A 115 -1.47 4.83 -10.32
N PRO A 116 -2.14 3.80 -9.72
CA PRO A 116 -3.04 4.04 -8.59
C PRO A 116 -2.30 4.38 -7.29
N LYS A 117 -1.22 3.67 -6.96
CA LYS A 117 -0.40 3.86 -5.73
C LYS A 117 0.75 2.87 -5.70
N PRO A 118 1.73 3.00 -4.76
CA PRO A 118 2.76 1.99 -4.53
C PRO A 118 2.16 0.60 -4.33
N ILE A 119 2.81 -0.42 -4.88
CA ILE A 119 2.30 -1.78 -4.79
C ILE A 119 2.23 -2.29 -3.35
N SER A 120 3.16 -1.87 -2.49
CA SER A 120 3.14 -2.19 -1.07
C SER A 120 1.86 -1.68 -0.37
N CYS A 121 1.40 -0.46 -0.73
CA CYS A 121 0.14 0.10 -0.23
C CYS A 121 -1.08 -0.61 -0.83
N HIS A 122 -0.99 -1.01 -2.12
CA HIS A 122 -2.11 -1.68 -2.80
C HIS A 122 -2.33 -3.10 -2.29
N LEU A 123 -1.25 -3.76 -1.84
CA LEU A 123 -1.30 -5.11 -1.27
C LEU A 123 -1.53 -5.13 0.24
N TYR A 124 -1.42 -3.97 0.94
CA TYR A 124 -1.56 -3.97 2.39
C TYR A 124 -2.95 -4.47 2.83
N PRO A 125 -3.07 -5.40 3.79
CA PRO A 125 -2.05 -5.85 4.76
C PRO A 125 -1.18 -7.03 4.31
N ILE A 126 -1.23 -7.50 3.05
CA ILE A 126 -0.27 -8.49 2.57
C ILE A 126 1.11 -7.83 2.44
N ARG A 127 2.10 -8.40 3.13
CA ARG A 127 3.52 -8.04 2.99
C ARG A 127 4.21 -9.06 2.11
N VAL A 128 5.05 -8.55 1.23
CA VAL A 128 5.87 -9.35 0.32
C VAL A 128 7.32 -9.25 0.79
N THR A 129 7.91 -10.37 1.19
CA THR A 129 9.34 -10.47 1.42
C THR A 129 9.99 -11.08 0.20
N LYS A 130 10.94 -10.37 -0.41
CA LYS A 130 11.66 -10.82 -1.59
C LYS A 130 12.87 -11.64 -1.20
N TYR A 131 12.98 -12.83 -1.75
CA TYR A 131 14.15 -13.70 -1.69
C TYR A 131 14.78 -13.83 -3.09
N SER A 132 15.96 -14.42 -3.20
CA SER A 132 16.66 -14.60 -4.47
C SER A 132 15.84 -15.38 -5.52
N ASP A 133 15.07 -16.37 -5.06
CA ASP A 133 14.41 -17.35 -5.92
C ASP A 133 12.88 -17.26 -5.89
N PHE A 134 12.32 -16.60 -4.90
CA PHE A 134 10.86 -16.49 -4.70
C PHE A 134 10.46 -15.28 -3.89
N ASP A 135 9.21 -14.87 -4.03
CA ASP A 135 8.55 -13.90 -3.16
C ASP A 135 7.71 -14.65 -2.10
N ALA A 136 7.82 -14.26 -0.82
CA ALA A 136 6.99 -14.78 0.25
C ALA A 136 5.86 -13.79 0.60
N LEU A 137 4.61 -14.23 0.52
CA LEU A 137 3.43 -13.43 0.84
C LEU A 137 2.86 -13.85 2.19
N ASN A 138 2.72 -12.89 3.09
CA ASN A 138 2.10 -13.11 4.41
C ASN A 138 1.23 -11.92 4.82
N VAL A 139 0.32 -12.10 5.77
CA VAL A 139 -0.51 -11.03 6.31
C VAL A 139 0.20 -10.38 7.49
N HIS A 140 0.32 -9.05 7.43
CA HIS A 140 0.80 -8.25 8.54
C HIS A 140 -0.33 -8.00 9.53
N HIS A 141 -0.14 -8.43 10.78
CA HIS A 141 -1.07 -8.17 11.86
C HIS A 141 -0.71 -6.87 12.57
N TRP A 142 -1.51 -5.84 12.33
CA TRP A 142 -1.31 -4.54 12.95
C TRP A 142 -2.58 -4.12 13.69
N LYS A 143 -2.43 -3.69 14.95
CA LYS A 143 -3.56 -3.33 15.81
C LYS A 143 -4.47 -2.24 15.22
N VAL A 144 -3.90 -1.30 14.45
CA VAL A 144 -4.68 -0.24 13.78
C VAL A 144 -5.66 -0.79 12.74
N CYS A 145 -5.48 -2.05 12.30
CA CYS A 145 -6.34 -2.73 11.33
C CYS A 145 -7.40 -3.63 11.99
N GLU A 146 -7.50 -3.67 13.33
CA GLU A 146 -8.53 -4.47 14.01
C GLU A 146 -9.96 -4.19 13.51
N PRO A 147 -10.38 -2.92 13.25
CA PRO A 147 -11.68 -2.66 12.65
C PRO A 147 -11.88 -3.30 11.27
N ALA A 148 -10.82 -3.39 10.47
CA ALA A 148 -10.87 -4.02 9.15
C ALA A 148 -11.01 -5.55 9.25
N CYS A 149 -10.38 -6.18 10.24
CA CYS A 149 -10.55 -7.60 10.54
C CYS A 149 -12.00 -7.91 10.96
N ASN A 150 -12.58 -7.08 11.83
CA ASN A 150 -13.96 -7.22 12.29
C ASN A 150 -14.95 -7.10 11.13
N LEU A 151 -14.82 -6.06 10.29
CA LEU A 151 -15.67 -5.90 9.11
C LEU A 151 -15.49 -7.06 8.12
N GLY A 152 -14.26 -7.51 7.90
CA GLY A 152 -13.98 -8.67 7.06
C GLY A 152 -14.67 -9.94 7.56
N GLN A 153 -14.71 -10.17 8.89
CA GLN A 153 -15.42 -11.30 9.49
C GLN A 153 -16.94 -11.19 9.28
N GLU A 154 -17.52 -10.01 9.47
CA GLU A 154 -18.95 -9.76 9.21
C GLU A 154 -19.32 -10.04 7.76
N LEU A 155 -18.46 -9.61 6.83
CA LEU A 155 -18.64 -9.80 5.39
C LEU A 155 -18.22 -11.19 4.88
N LYS A 156 -17.56 -11.99 5.72
CA LYS A 156 -16.93 -13.27 5.34
C LYS A 156 -15.99 -13.11 4.13
N LEU A 157 -15.21 -12.01 4.14
CA LEU A 157 -14.37 -11.62 3.02
C LEU A 157 -12.89 -11.89 3.35
N PRO A 158 -12.27 -12.94 2.77
CA PRO A 158 -10.83 -13.16 2.93
C PRO A 158 -9.99 -12.03 2.34
N VAL A 159 -8.82 -11.75 2.94
CA VAL A 159 -7.90 -10.71 2.46
C VAL A 159 -7.47 -10.93 1.02
N PHE A 160 -7.30 -12.18 0.60
CA PHE A 160 -7.05 -12.53 -0.81
C PHE A 160 -8.09 -11.92 -1.76
N ARG A 161 -9.38 -12.10 -1.45
CA ARG A 161 -10.47 -11.57 -2.28
C ARG A 161 -10.59 -10.05 -2.18
N PHE A 162 -10.37 -9.49 -0.99
CA PHE A 162 -10.34 -8.04 -0.81
C PHE A 162 -9.25 -7.37 -1.64
N LEU A 163 -8.08 -8.01 -1.74
CA LEU A 163 -6.92 -7.48 -2.46
C LEU A 163 -6.73 -8.06 -3.87
N LYS A 164 -7.74 -8.73 -4.43
CA LYS A 164 -7.64 -9.39 -5.74
C LYS A 164 -7.04 -8.48 -6.82
N ASN A 165 -7.52 -7.23 -6.92
CA ASN A 165 -7.02 -6.27 -7.92
C ASN A 165 -5.53 -5.90 -7.69
N GLY A 166 -5.11 -5.78 -6.43
CA GLY A 166 -3.71 -5.53 -6.08
C GLY A 166 -2.81 -6.71 -6.43
N LEU A 167 -3.29 -7.93 -6.14
CA LEU A 167 -2.59 -9.18 -6.47
C LEU A 167 -2.49 -9.39 -7.98
N GLU A 168 -3.58 -9.14 -8.73
CA GLU A 168 -3.57 -9.19 -10.19
C GLU A 168 -2.60 -8.18 -10.80
N ARG A 169 -2.54 -6.97 -10.26
CA ARG A 169 -1.56 -5.96 -10.66
C ARG A 169 -0.11 -6.38 -10.37
N ALA A 170 0.13 -7.07 -9.25
CA ALA A 170 1.46 -7.47 -8.83
C ALA A 170 1.98 -8.72 -9.55
N TYR A 171 1.11 -9.71 -9.75
CA TYR A 171 1.49 -11.06 -10.19
C TYR A 171 0.81 -11.50 -11.48
N GLY A 172 -0.17 -10.76 -11.96
CA GLY A 172 -0.93 -11.08 -13.16
C GLY A 172 -2.19 -11.90 -12.92
N LYS A 173 -3.08 -11.90 -13.92
CA LYS A 173 -4.37 -12.59 -13.84
C LYS A 173 -4.21 -14.11 -13.71
N GLU A 174 -3.27 -14.72 -14.43
CA GLU A 174 -3.04 -16.17 -14.39
C GLU A 174 -2.65 -16.65 -12.98
N TRP A 175 -1.85 -15.85 -12.27
CA TRP A 175 -1.47 -16.13 -10.88
C TRP A 175 -2.69 -16.09 -9.95
N VAL A 176 -3.58 -15.13 -10.15
CA VAL A 176 -4.80 -14.99 -9.34
C VAL A 176 -5.76 -16.14 -9.62
N ASP A 177 -5.92 -16.53 -10.89
CA ASP A 177 -6.78 -17.65 -11.31
C ASP A 177 -6.27 -19.00 -10.75
N GLU A 178 -4.95 -19.19 -10.63
CA GLU A 178 -4.34 -20.37 -9.98
C GLU A 178 -4.53 -20.37 -8.45
N ALA A 179 -4.59 -19.18 -7.84
CA ALA A 179 -4.76 -19.00 -6.40
C ALA A 179 -6.22 -19.18 -5.92
N GLU A 180 -7.22 -19.05 -6.81
CA GLU A 180 -8.65 -19.22 -6.50
C GLU A 180 -9.09 -20.70 -6.41
#